data_40d0f4d37de27631be41c4dbc724e788
#
_entry.id   40d0f4d37de27631be41c4dbc724e788
#
_cell.length_a   1.000
_cell.length_b   1.000
_cell.length_c   1.000
_cell.angle_alpha   90.00
_cell.angle_beta   90.00
_cell.angle_gamma   90.00
#
_symmetry.space_group_name_H-M   'P 1'
#
loop_
_entity.id
_entity.type
_entity.pdbx_description
1 polymer ?
#
loop_
_entity_poly.entity_id
_entity_poly.type
_entity_poly.pdbx_seq_one_letter_code
_entity_poly.pdbx_strand_id
1 'polypeptide(L)'
;IRTLRNYGSKEKYVNEVKGVNSRLDPLQAAILRVKLKVLDEWTDRRCRIAYIYNELMGSAVELSIPYVPVWAKPVWHLYVVRTANRLTLQSQLTKASIGTLIHYPIPPHKQDAFKDGNEMMLPIADRLSAEVLSLPFGPHLSVENANMIANTCKLCDLLA
;
A
#
# COMPACT_ATOMS: atom_id res chain seq x y z
N ILE A 1 7.51 -14.86 -22.18
CA ILE A 1 6.26 -14.67 -21.39
C ILE A 1 5.04 -15.11 -22.18
N ARG A 2 4.80 -14.64 -23.42
CA ARG A 2 3.61 -15.01 -24.22
C ARG A 2 3.44 -16.53 -24.38
N THR A 3 4.52 -17.26 -24.66
CA THR A 3 4.53 -18.72 -24.78
C THR A 3 4.22 -19.38 -23.43
N LEU A 4 4.91 -18.98 -22.36
CA LEU A 4 4.75 -19.57 -21.03
C LEU A 4 3.32 -19.42 -20.48
N ARG A 5 2.70 -18.25 -20.63
CA ARG A 5 1.33 -17.99 -20.15
C ARG A 5 0.23 -18.73 -20.92
N ASN A 6 0.57 -19.33 -22.06
CA ASN A 6 -0.34 -20.03 -22.96
C ASN A 6 0.08 -21.49 -23.14
N TYR A 7 0.18 -22.22 -22.03
CA TYR A 7 0.55 -23.65 -21.98
C TYR A 7 1.92 -23.97 -22.59
N GLY A 8 2.80 -23.00 -22.80
CA GLY A 8 4.07 -23.22 -23.48
C GLY A 8 3.98 -23.31 -25.00
N SER A 9 2.88 -22.79 -25.58
CA SER A 9 2.60 -22.89 -27.02
C SER A 9 2.78 -21.56 -27.73
N LYS A 10 3.47 -21.57 -28.87
CA LYS A 10 3.42 -20.49 -29.87
C LYS A 10 2.32 -20.77 -30.89
N GLU A 11 2.22 -22.00 -31.33
CA GLU A 11 1.18 -22.47 -32.23
C GLU A 11 0.15 -23.29 -31.48
N LYS A 12 -1.12 -23.22 -31.94
CA LYS A 12 -2.22 -23.93 -31.29
C LYS A 12 -1.94 -25.44 -31.27
N TYR A 13 -2.04 -26.06 -30.07
CA TYR A 13 -1.80 -27.48 -29.80
C TYR A 13 -0.33 -27.94 -29.88
N VAL A 14 0.63 -27.08 -30.12
CA VAL A 14 2.07 -27.41 -30.09
C VAL A 14 2.70 -26.78 -28.88
N ASN A 15 3.07 -27.55 -27.85
CA ASN A 15 3.70 -27.08 -26.62
C ASN A 15 5.23 -27.24 -26.73
N GLU A 16 5.95 -26.14 -26.89
CA GLU A 16 7.43 -26.14 -27.03
C GLU A 16 8.12 -26.20 -25.67
N VAL A 17 7.49 -25.66 -24.63
CA VAL A 17 8.02 -25.62 -23.27
C VAL A 17 6.92 -25.88 -22.25
N LYS A 18 7.27 -26.24 -21.03
CA LYS A 18 6.31 -26.33 -19.93
C LYS A 18 5.79 -24.93 -19.61
N GLY A 19 4.48 -24.73 -19.72
CA GLY A 19 3.81 -23.47 -19.47
C GLY A 19 2.56 -23.63 -18.62
N VAL A 20 1.91 -22.50 -18.36
CA VAL A 20 0.69 -22.41 -17.54
C VAL A 20 -0.42 -21.70 -18.30
N ASN A 21 -1.65 -21.83 -17.84
CA ASN A 21 -2.74 -20.99 -18.30
C ASN A 21 -2.78 -19.71 -17.44
N SER A 22 -2.18 -18.63 -17.95
CA SER A 22 -2.16 -17.33 -17.30
C SER A 22 -2.45 -16.22 -18.32
N ARG A 23 -3.72 -16.06 -18.63
CA ARG A 23 -4.22 -15.10 -19.62
C ARG A 23 -5.11 -14.07 -18.95
N LEU A 24 -5.14 -12.86 -19.50
CA LEU A 24 -6.10 -11.84 -19.08
C LEU A 24 -7.51 -12.25 -19.56
N ASP A 25 -8.42 -12.38 -18.63
CA ASP A 25 -9.82 -12.66 -18.94
C ASP A 25 -10.45 -11.52 -19.74
N PRO A 26 -11.23 -11.80 -20.82
CA PRO A 26 -11.86 -10.78 -21.63
C PRO A 26 -12.78 -9.85 -20.85
N LEU A 27 -13.52 -10.35 -19.85
CA LEU A 27 -14.37 -9.51 -19.00
C LEU A 27 -13.54 -8.55 -18.16
N GLN A 28 -12.46 -9.05 -17.54
CA GLN A 28 -11.51 -8.19 -16.82
C GLN A 28 -10.86 -7.17 -17.75
N ALA A 29 -10.47 -7.55 -18.95
CA ALA A 29 -9.92 -6.63 -19.94
C ALA A 29 -10.92 -5.52 -20.33
N ALA A 30 -12.19 -5.85 -20.48
CA ALA A 30 -13.24 -4.87 -20.78
C ALA A 30 -13.39 -3.83 -19.65
N ILE A 31 -13.42 -4.28 -18.38
CA ILE A 31 -13.48 -3.40 -17.20
C ILE A 31 -12.23 -2.53 -17.11
N LEU A 32 -11.04 -3.12 -17.28
CA LEU A 32 -9.77 -2.38 -17.21
C LEU A 32 -9.64 -1.32 -18.32
N ARG A 33 -10.17 -1.58 -19.52
CA ARG A 33 -10.20 -0.57 -20.61
C ARG A 33 -10.98 0.68 -20.23
N VAL A 34 -12.05 0.56 -19.43
CA VAL A 34 -12.82 1.71 -18.93
C VAL A 34 -11.99 2.47 -17.89
N LYS A 35 -11.40 1.75 -16.93
CA LYS A 35 -10.58 2.35 -15.87
C LYS A 35 -9.31 3.02 -16.40
N LEU A 36 -8.71 2.46 -17.45
CA LEU A 36 -7.50 3.01 -18.06
C LEU A 36 -7.67 4.43 -18.58
N LYS A 37 -8.89 4.80 -19.01
CA LYS A 37 -9.20 6.15 -19.53
C LYS A 37 -9.08 7.25 -18.47
N VAL A 38 -9.19 6.89 -17.18
CA VAL A 38 -9.17 7.82 -16.04
C VAL A 38 -8.00 7.55 -15.10
N LEU A 39 -7.06 6.67 -15.50
CA LEU A 39 -5.95 6.24 -14.65
C LEU A 39 -5.02 7.41 -14.28
N ASP A 40 -4.70 8.27 -15.25
CA ASP A 40 -3.80 9.41 -15.02
C ASP A 40 -4.45 10.42 -14.07
N GLU A 41 -5.73 10.74 -14.25
CA GLU A 41 -6.49 11.57 -13.33
C GLU A 41 -6.50 10.99 -11.89
N TRP A 42 -6.70 9.68 -11.77
CA TRP A 42 -6.66 9.03 -10.46
C TRP A 42 -5.27 9.05 -9.83
N THR A 43 -4.22 8.96 -10.65
CA THR A 43 -2.84 9.09 -10.19
C THR A 43 -2.57 10.50 -9.67
N ASP A 44 -2.99 11.54 -10.40
CA ASP A 44 -2.85 12.93 -9.98
C ASP A 44 -3.60 13.22 -8.67
N ARG A 45 -4.83 12.68 -8.53
CA ARG A 45 -5.60 12.79 -7.29
C ARG A 45 -4.85 12.13 -6.11
N ARG A 46 -4.28 10.94 -6.30
CA ARG A 46 -3.45 10.27 -5.26
C ARG A 46 -2.22 11.10 -4.90
N CYS A 47 -1.51 11.61 -5.88
CA CYS A 47 -0.36 12.48 -5.65
C CYS A 47 -0.74 13.71 -4.83
N ARG A 48 -1.89 14.33 -5.11
CA ARG A 48 -2.41 15.47 -4.35
C ARG A 48 -2.70 15.13 -2.89
N ILE A 49 -3.33 13.97 -2.63
CA ILE A 49 -3.59 13.52 -1.25
C ILE A 49 -2.28 13.24 -0.51
N ALA A 50 -1.32 12.56 -1.16
CA ALA A 50 -0.01 12.30 -0.58
C ALA A 50 0.75 13.61 -0.26
N TYR A 51 0.66 14.60 -1.13
CA TYR A 51 1.23 15.93 -0.89
C TYR A 51 0.64 16.58 0.37
N ILE A 52 -0.70 16.57 0.53
CA ILE A 52 -1.37 17.09 1.72
C ILE A 52 -0.87 16.38 2.99
N TYR A 53 -0.76 15.06 2.95
CA TYR A 53 -0.25 14.28 4.06
C TYR A 53 1.20 14.65 4.40
N ASN A 54 2.07 14.78 3.40
CA ASN A 54 3.46 15.16 3.59
C ASN A 54 3.58 16.56 4.22
N GLU A 55 2.84 17.55 3.71
CA GLU A 55 2.88 18.93 4.22
C GLU A 55 2.42 19.02 5.67
N LEU A 56 1.31 18.38 6.01
CA LEU A 56 0.72 18.51 7.33
C LEU A 56 1.40 17.66 8.40
N MET A 57 1.90 16.46 8.03
CA MET A 57 2.53 15.53 8.97
C MET A 57 4.06 15.56 8.93
N GLY A 58 4.68 16.26 7.98
CA GLY A 58 6.15 16.28 7.81
C GLY A 58 6.94 16.86 8.99
N SER A 59 6.28 17.59 9.87
CA SER A 59 6.88 18.14 11.10
C SER A 59 6.59 17.30 12.36
N ALA A 60 5.91 16.14 12.23
CA ALA A 60 5.63 15.25 13.34
C ALA A 60 6.93 14.61 13.85
N VAL A 61 7.05 14.42 15.16
CA VAL A 61 8.28 13.92 15.81
C VAL A 61 8.22 12.39 15.94
N GLU A 62 7.09 11.87 16.41
CA GLU A 62 6.89 10.44 16.69
C GLU A 62 6.29 9.69 15.50
N LEU A 63 5.92 10.40 14.43
CA LEU A 63 5.28 9.87 13.24
C LEU A 63 6.20 9.99 12.02
N SER A 64 6.74 8.88 11.56
CA SER A 64 7.54 8.85 10.32
C SER A 64 6.63 8.71 9.11
N ILE A 65 6.74 9.62 8.15
CA ILE A 65 6.06 9.57 6.85
C ILE A 65 6.95 8.93 5.78
N PRO A 66 6.40 8.47 4.63
CA PRO A 66 7.18 7.90 3.54
C PRO A 66 8.18 8.91 2.96
N TYR A 67 9.44 8.52 2.87
CA TYR A 67 10.46 9.30 2.17
C TYR A 67 10.37 9.09 0.65
N VAL A 68 10.34 10.18 -0.10
CA VAL A 68 10.35 10.17 -1.56
C VAL A 68 11.62 10.84 -2.05
N PRO A 69 12.56 10.11 -2.69
CA PRO A 69 13.75 10.72 -3.28
C PRO A 69 13.37 11.66 -4.43
N VAL A 70 14.19 12.71 -4.66
CA VAL A 70 13.91 13.76 -5.67
C VAL A 70 13.79 13.23 -7.11
N TRP A 71 14.40 12.09 -7.40
CA TRP A 71 14.33 11.44 -8.72
C TRP A 71 13.10 10.54 -8.90
N ALA A 72 12.35 10.23 -7.84
CA ALA A 72 11.22 9.31 -7.88
C ALA A 72 9.89 10.06 -8.10
N LYS A 73 9.01 9.46 -8.91
CA LYS A 73 7.63 9.91 -9.12
C LYS A 73 6.69 8.79 -8.69
N PRO A 74 6.33 8.69 -7.40
CA PRO A 74 5.46 7.64 -6.91
C PRO A 74 4.01 7.87 -7.37
N VAL A 75 3.34 6.78 -7.74
CA VAL A 75 1.91 6.80 -8.12
C VAL A 75 0.98 6.50 -6.95
N TRP A 76 1.54 6.17 -5.79
CA TRP A 76 0.88 5.95 -4.52
C TRP A 76 -0.27 4.93 -4.56
N HIS A 77 -0.01 3.75 -4.05
CA HIS A 77 -1.03 2.72 -3.82
C HIS A 77 -1.61 2.81 -2.40
N LEU A 78 -0.72 2.87 -1.43
CA LEU A 78 -1.00 3.06 -0.01
C LEU A 78 -0.19 4.25 0.50
N TYR A 79 -0.69 4.88 1.56
CA TYR A 79 0.10 5.83 2.34
C TYR A 79 0.32 5.25 3.73
N VAL A 80 1.55 4.83 3.99
CA VAL A 80 1.92 4.08 5.19
C VAL A 80 2.79 4.95 6.09
N VAL A 81 2.31 5.25 7.28
CA VAL A 81 3.08 5.93 8.33
C VAL A 81 3.67 4.91 9.30
N ARG A 82 4.67 5.33 10.07
CA ARG A 82 5.30 4.50 11.09
C ARG A 82 5.37 5.25 12.41
N THR A 83 5.02 4.56 13.50
CA THR A 83 5.18 5.05 14.87
C THR A 83 5.34 3.88 15.85
N ALA A 84 6.15 4.06 16.87
CA ALA A 84 6.25 3.09 17.96
C ALA A 84 4.91 2.96 18.73
N ASN A 85 4.13 4.04 18.76
CA ASN A 85 2.84 4.13 19.45
C ASN A 85 1.64 3.78 18.53
N ARG A 86 1.82 2.81 17.59
CA ARG A 86 0.81 2.45 16.58
C ARG A 86 -0.58 2.18 17.15
N LEU A 87 -0.69 1.44 18.25
CA LEU A 87 -1.98 1.10 18.84
C LEU A 87 -2.71 2.31 19.39
N THR A 88 -1.98 3.24 20.00
CA THR A 88 -2.52 4.50 20.49
C THR A 88 -3.04 5.35 19.33
N LEU A 89 -2.22 5.54 18.29
CA LEU A 89 -2.62 6.27 17.08
C LEU A 89 -3.85 5.64 16.43
N GLN A 90 -3.87 4.32 16.24
CA GLN A 90 -5.01 3.61 15.67
C GLN A 90 -6.29 3.79 16.49
N SER A 91 -6.20 3.70 17.82
CA SER A 91 -7.34 3.92 18.73
C SER A 91 -7.90 5.34 18.61
N GLN A 92 -7.03 6.34 18.55
CA GLN A 92 -7.44 7.75 18.42
C GLN A 92 -8.08 8.03 17.07
N LEU A 93 -7.52 7.51 15.98
CA LEU A 93 -8.10 7.61 14.64
C LEU A 93 -9.47 6.93 14.58
N THR A 94 -9.61 5.75 15.20
CA THR A 94 -10.90 5.04 15.30
C THR A 94 -11.95 5.86 16.05
N LYS A 95 -11.58 6.53 17.15
CA LYS A 95 -12.49 7.44 17.90
C LYS A 95 -12.93 8.64 17.05
N ALA A 96 -12.10 9.07 16.12
CA ALA A 96 -12.41 10.11 15.14
C ALA A 96 -13.14 9.57 13.90
N SER A 97 -13.60 8.31 13.93
CA SER A 97 -14.25 7.62 12.79
C SER A 97 -13.35 7.49 11.55
N ILE A 98 -12.03 7.45 11.72
CA ILE A 98 -11.04 7.26 10.68
C ILE A 98 -10.60 5.79 10.69
N GLY A 99 -10.98 5.03 9.65
CA GLY A 99 -10.58 3.63 9.48
C GLY A 99 -9.13 3.51 9.00
N THR A 100 -8.37 2.59 9.61
CA THR A 100 -6.97 2.32 9.25
C THR A 100 -6.73 0.83 9.07
N LEU A 101 -5.67 0.46 8.34
CA LEU A 101 -5.28 -0.93 8.12
C LEU A 101 -3.78 -1.12 8.42
N ILE A 102 -3.40 -2.35 8.72
CA ILE A 102 -2.00 -2.72 8.92
C ILE A 102 -1.57 -3.65 7.79
N HIS A 103 -0.63 -3.21 6.96
CA HIS A 103 -0.06 -3.98 5.86
C HIS A 103 1.43 -4.24 6.09
N TYR A 104 1.83 -5.32 6.80
CA TYR A 104 1.01 -6.41 7.35
C TYR A 104 1.39 -6.65 8.81
N PRO A 105 0.46 -7.09 9.69
CA PRO A 105 0.73 -7.23 11.12
C PRO A 105 1.67 -8.40 11.47
N ILE A 106 1.72 -9.42 10.61
CA ILE A 106 2.62 -10.57 10.74
C ILE A 106 3.50 -10.63 9.50
N PRO A 107 4.82 -10.49 9.63
CA PRO A 107 5.73 -10.55 8.50
C PRO A 107 5.81 -11.97 7.90
N PRO A 108 6.13 -12.12 6.60
CA PRO A 108 6.08 -13.41 5.90
C PRO A 108 6.85 -14.54 6.60
N HIS A 109 8.05 -14.27 7.11
CA HIS A 109 8.89 -15.28 7.78
C HIS A 109 8.30 -15.81 9.11
N LYS A 110 7.29 -15.12 9.67
CA LYS A 110 6.55 -15.53 10.87
C LYS A 110 5.20 -16.16 10.58
N GLN A 111 4.79 -16.22 9.32
CA GLN A 111 3.58 -16.90 8.91
C GLN A 111 3.73 -18.41 9.01
N ASP A 112 2.70 -19.11 9.45
CA ASP A 112 2.73 -20.58 9.60
C ASP A 112 3.11 -21.32 8.31
N ALA A 113 2.70 -20.77 7.16
CA ALA A 113 3.02 -21.32 5.85
C ALA A 113 4.53 -21.33 5.49
N PHE A 114 5.36 -20.57 6.21
CA PHE A 114 6.81 -20.44 5.97
C PHE A 114 7.65 -20.91 7.14
N LYS A 115 7.07 -21.67 8.07
CA LYS A 115 7.79 -22.26 9.22
C LYS A 115 8.48 -23.57 8.81
N ASP A 116 9.56 -23.47 8.03
CA ASP A 116 10.33 -24.64 7.55
C ASP A 116 11.36 -25.13 8.58
N GLY A 117 11.17 -24.83 9.86
CA GLY A 117 12.13 -25.19 10.93
C GLY A 117 13.37 -24.30 11.02
N ASN A 118 13.55 -23.35 10.14
CA ASN A 118 14.57 -22.31 10.21
C ASN A 118 13.97 -21.02 10.74
N GLU A 119 14.23 -20.69 11.99
CA GLU A 119 13.88 -19.39 12.56
C GLU A 119 14.76 -18.31 11.94
N MET A 120 14.26 -17.68 10.88
CA MET A 120 14.95 -16.57 10.25
C MET A 120 14.76 -15.29 11.08
N MET A 121 15.84 -14.76 11.60
CA MET A 121 15.82 -13.48 12.32
C MET A 121 15.89 -12.32 11.35
N LEU A 122 14.79 -11.59 11.19
CA LEU A 122 14.68 -10.40 10.35
C LEU A 122 14.21 -9.17 11.17
N PRO A 123 15.10 -8.58 11.99
CA PRO A 123 14.72 -7.57 12.99
C PRO A 123 14.11 -6.31 12.38
N ILE A 124 14.49 -5.93 11.17
CA ILE A 124 13.91 -4.80 10.46
C ILE A 124 12.45 -5.11 10.07
N ALA A 125 12.19 -6.29 9.52
CA ALA A 125 10.84 -6.69 9.13
C ALA A 125 9.92 -6.81 10.36
N ASP A 126 10.44 -7.35 11.46
CA ASP A 126 9.73 -7.45 12.73
C ASP A 126 9.34 -6.08 13.28
N ARG A 127 10.31 -5.16 13.32
CA ARG A 127 10.05 -3.78 13.76
C ARG A 127 9.03 -3.09 12.86
N LEU A 128 9.20 -3.16 11.55
CA LEU A 128 8.27 -2.52 10.61
C LEU A 128 6.85 -3.08 10.75
N SER A 129 6.65 -4.39 10.90
CA SER A 129 5.32 -4.98 11.11
C SER A 129 4.66 -4.52 12.40
N ALA A 130 5.45 -4.13 13.42
CA ALA A 130 4.93 -3.57 14.65
C ALA A 130 4.58 -2.07 14.55
N GLU A 131 5.28 -1.31 13.70
CA GLU A 131 5.20 0.16 13.63
C GLU A 131 4.28 0.68 12.52
N VAL A 132 4.10 -0.05 11.40
CA VAL A 132 3.39 0.46 10.23
C VAL A 132 1.88 0.59 10.43
N LEU A 133 1.30 1.68 9.90
CA LEU A 133 -0.14 1.92 9.84
C LEU A 133 -0.49 2.59 8.52
N SER A 134 -1.43 2.00 7.78
CA SER A 134 -1.93 2.56 6.51
C SER A 134 -3.10 3.48 6.78
N LEU A 135 -2.96 4.73 6.39
CA LEU A 135 -4.01 5.75 6.46
C LEU A 135 -5.00 5.58 5.31
N PRO A 136 -6.25 6.08 5.44
CA PRO A 136 -7.20 6.14 4.33
C PRO A 136 -6.57 6.83 3.13
N PHE A 137 -6.63 6.16 1.97
CA PHE A 137 -5.96 6.65 0.79
C PHE A 137 -6.62 6.15 -0.50
N GLY A 138 -6.79 7.04 -1.49
CA GLY A 138 -7.34 6.67 -2.77
C GLY A 138 -7.81 7.88 -3.59
N PRO A 139 -8.10 7.69 -4.89
CA PRO A 139 -8.53 8.80 -5.77
C PRO A 139 -9.92 9.35 -5.43
N HIS A 140 -10.68 8.63 -4.59
CA HIS A 140 -12.02 9.01 -4.11
C HIS A 140 -11.99 9.83 -2.82
N LEU A 141 -10.83 9.90 -2.14
CA LEU A 141 -10.70 10.67 -0.91
C LEU A 141 -10.74 12.17 -1.23
N SER A 142 -11.61 12.92 -0.53
CA SER A 142 -11.68 14.37 -0.71
C SER A 142 -10.50 15.07 -0.02
N VAL A 143 -10.20 16.29 -0.48
CA VAL A 143 -9.15 17.15 0.11
C VAL A 143 -9.48 17.47 1.56
N GLU A 144 -10.74 17.73 1.88
CA GLU A 144 -11.23 18.04 3.23
C GLU A 144 -10.98 16.87 4.18
N ASN A 145 -11.34 15.64 3.75
CA ASN A 145 -11.09 14.45 4.53
C ASN A 145 -9.59 14.18 4.70
N ALA A 146 -8.78 14.38 3.67
CA ALA A 146 -7.33 14.25 3.78
C ALA A 146 -6.74 15.23 4.81
N ASN A 147 -7.17 16.50 4.79
CA ASN A 147 -6.76 17.49 5.79
C ASN A 147 -7.18 17.08 7.21
N MET A 148 -8.42 16.61 7.38
CA MET A 148 -8.92 16.13 8.67
C MET A 148 -8.08 14.95 9.21
N ILE A 149 -7.79 13.95 8.38
CA ILE A 149 -7.00 12.78 8.74
C ILE A 149 -5.58 13.22 9.17
N ALA A 150 -4.91 14.04 8.35
CA ALA A 150 -3.56 14.49 8.64
C ALA A 150 -3.49 15.31 9.94
N ASN A 151 -4.44 16.22 10.16
CA ASN A 151 -4.52 17.01 11.39
C ASN A 151 -4.77 16.14 12.62
N THR A 152 -5.63 15.12 12.51
CA THR A 152 -5.86 14.15 13.59
C THR A 152 -4.58 13.37 13.92
N CYS A 153 -3.84 12.89 12.91
CA CYS A 153 -2.55 12.23 13.14
C CYS A 153 -1.56 13.15 13.85
N LYS A 154 -1.46 14.43 13.43
CA LYS A 154 -0.56 15.41 14.05
C LYS A 154 -0.94 15.73 15.50
N LEU A 155 -2.21 15.84 15.82
CA LEU A 155 -2.67 16.03 17.20
C LEU A 155 -2.32 14.83 18.08
N CYS A 156 -2.39 13.62 17.54
CA CYS A 156 -2.01 12.40 18.23
C CYS A 156 -0.51 12.34 18.51
N ASP A 157 0.33 12.84 17.60
CA ASP A 157 1.78 12.96 17.78
C ASP A 157 2.17 13.89 18.93
N LEU A 158 1.40 14.96 19.15
CA LEU A 158 1.63 15.91 20.25
C LEU A 158 1.21 15.39 21.63
N LEU A 159 0.44 14.29 21.67
CA LEU A 159 -0.09 13.69 22.91
C LEU A 159 0.62 12.37 23.27
N ALA A 160 1.58 11.92 22.47
CA ALA A 160 2.36 10.70 22.68
C ALA A 160 3.65 10.98 23.45
#